data_aef30c09ebbee6c1702cd19bb4e88f5a
#
_entry.id   aef30c09ebbee6c1702cd19bb4e88f5a
#
_cell.length_a   1.000
_cell.length_b   1.000
_cell.length_c   1.000
_cell.angle_alpha   90.00
_cell.angle_beta   90.00
_cell.angle_gamma   90.00
#
_symmetry.space_group_name_H-M   'P 1'
#
loop_
_entity.id
_entity.type
_entity.pdbx_description
1 polymer ?
#
loop_
_entity_poly.entity_id
_entity_poly.type
_entity_poly.pdbx_seq_one_letter_code
_entity_poly.pdbx_strand_id
1 'polypeptide(L)'
;MMNLPNILEKKLIEINENSKIGVIQIDVEQMYTNLQHSKIKKSINWLLNRAKRYDKKRGNKYHTINISFNKPYIVRWGPAYGEGKTNLNLKLIEEIITYDLKHTYTTLGGKIYKQINGAPMGGLLSTNYANICCAYDENTF
;
A
#
# COMPACT_ATOMS: atom_id res chain seq x y z
N MET A 1 -3.26 -15.33 -0.69
CA MET A 1 -3.92 -14.61 0.42
C MET A 1 -4.12 -15.60 1.54
N MET A 2 -3.51 -15.38 2.71
CA MET A 2 -3.85 -16.19 3.89
C MET A 2 -5.23 -15.72 4.37
N ASN A 3 -6.13 -16.68 4.55
CA ASN A 3 -7.50 -16.38 4.99
C ASN A 3 -7.43 -16.04 6.50
N LEU A 4 -7.65 -14.77 6.86
CA LEU A 4 -7.61 -14.29 8.25
C LEU A 4 -8.43 -15.17 9.22
N PRO A 5 -9.64 -15.67 8.86
CA PRO A 5 -10.40 -16.58 9.70
C PRO A 5 -9.63 -17.83 10.13
N ASN A 6 -8.90 -18.45 9.21
CA ASN A 6 -8.15 -19.69 9.49
C ASN A 6 -6.95 -19.50 10.45
N ILE A 7 -6.37 -18.28 10.49
CA ILE A 7 -5.29 -17.97 11.41
C ILE A 7 -5.84 -17.71 12.82
N LEU A 8 -6.98 -17.02 12.90
CA LEU A 8 -7.67 -16.76 14.16
C LEU A 8 -8.22 -18.06 14.76
N GLU A 9 -8.83 -18.94 13.96
CA GLU A 9 -9.32 -20.26 14.43
C GLU A 9 -8.17 -21.13 14.96
N LYS A 10 -7.04 -21.20 14.27
CA LYS A 10 -5.87 -21.95 14.76
C LYS A 10 -5.33 -21.41 16.08
N LYS A 11 -5.25 -20.09 16.24
CA LYS A 11 -4.80 -19.47 17.48
C LYS A 11 -5.82 -19.60 18.62
N LEU A 12 -7.11 -19.60 18.32
CA LEU A 12 -8.18 -19.83 19.33
C LEU A 12 -8.15 -21.26 19.87
N ILE A 13 -7.78 -22.26 19.06
CA ILE A 13 -7.62 -23.66 19.49
C ILE A 13 -6.44 -23.83 20.46
N GLU A 14 -5.40 -22.97 20.36
CA GLU A 14 -4.24 -22.98 21.25
C GLU A 14 -4.49 -22.27 22.60
N ILE A 15 -5.63 -21.59 22.77
CA ILE A 15 -5.96 -20.85 23.98
C ILE A 15 -6.64 -21.80 24.96
N ASN A 16 -6.01 -21.98 26.14
CA ASN A 16 -6.55 -22.79 27.23
C ASN A 16 -7.90 -22.22 27.71
N GLU A 17 -8.87 -23.07 28.05
CA GLU A 17 -10.23 -22.69 28.47
C GLU A 17 -10.29 -21.65 29.62
N ASN A 18 -9.21 -21.55 30.39
CA ASN A 18 -9.07 -20.58 31.51
C ASN A 18 -8.43 -19.22 31.08
N SER A 19 -8.13 -19.03 29.79
CA SER A 19 -7.50 -17.78 29.32
C SER A 19 -8.55 -16.71 29.10
N LYS A 20 -8.37 -15.55 29.73
CA LYS A 20 -9.20 -14.36 29.46
C LYS A 20 -8.71 -13.72 28.15
N ILE A 21 -9.60 -13.65 27.17
CA ILE A 21 -9.33 -13.00 25.88
C ILE A 21 -9.84 -11.55 25.99
N GLY A 22 -8.93 -10.58 25.84
CA GLY A 22 -9.28 -9.17 25.69
C GLY A 22 -9.36 -8.81 24.20
N VAL A 23 -10.44 -8.16 23.80
CA VAL A 23 -10.57 -7.58 22.45
C VAL A 23 -10.42 -6.07 22.57
N ILE A 24 -9.46 -5.50 21.83
CA ILE A 24 -9.26 -4.05 21.75
C ILE A 24 -9.63 -3.65 20.33
N GLN A 25 -10.60 -2.76 20.20
CA GLN A 25 -10.93 -2.11 18.94
C GLN A 25 -10.31 -0.72 18.94
N ILE A 26 -9.51 -0.43 17.91
CA ILE A 26 -8.86 0.86 17.71
C ILE A 26 -9.34 1.43 16.39
N ASP A 27 -9.80 2.68 16.41
CA ASP A 27 -10.09 3.45 15.22
C ASP A 27 -9.06 4.55 15.03
N VAL A 28 -8.72 4.85 13.77
CA VAL A 28 -7.75 5.90 13.43
C VAL A 28 -8.51 7.18 13.10
N GLU A 29 -8.53 8.10 14.07
CA GLU A 29 -9.19 9.38 13.88
C GLU A 29 -8.54 10.19 12.76
N GLN A 30 -9.39 10.74 11.87
CA GLN A 30 -8.97 11.61 10.76
C GLN A 30 -7.81 11.03 9.92
N MET A 31 -7.86 9.74 9.65
CA MET A 31 -6.78 9.01 9.02
C MET A 31 -6.19 9.72 7.79
N TYR A 32 -7.03 10.13 6.84
CA TYR A 32 -6.57 10.74 5.58
C TYR A 32 -5.90 12.09 5.78
N THR A 33 -6.39 12.92 6.68
CA THR A 33 -5.85 14.26 6.92
C THR A 33 -4.56 14.23 7.73
N ASN A 34 -4.39 13.20 8.57
CA ASN A 34 -3.23 13.04 9.46
C ASN A 34 -2.08 12.22 8.84
N LEU A 35 -2.27 11.64 7.64
CA LEU A 35 -1.23 10.89 6.95
C LEU A 35 -0.11 11.82 6.45
N GLN A 36 1.00 11.86 7.15
CA GLN A 36 2.17 12.63 6.71
C GLN A 36 2.77 12.05 5.42
N HIS A 37 3.10 12.89 4.45
CA HIS A 37 3.73 12.47 3.20
C HIS A 37 5.05 11.72 3.42
N SER A 38 5.81 12.08 4.45
CA SER A 38 7.02 11.36 4.86
C SER A 38 6.73 9.93 5.30
N LYS A 39 5.65 9.72 6.08
CA LYS A 39 5.21 8.39 6.51
C LYS A 39 4.73 7.56 5.32
N ILE A 40 3.93 8.13 4.42
CA ILE A 40 3.49 7.46 3.19
C ILE A 40 4.70 6.96 2.40
N LYS A 41 5.68 7.82 2.13
CA LYS A 41 6.90 7.44 1.40
C LYS A 41 7.69 6.33 2.11
N LYS A 42 7.85 6.43 3.42
CA LYS A 42 8.54 5.40 4.24
C LYS A 42 7.84 4.05 4.15
N SER A 43 6.52 4.02 4.28
CA SER A 43 5.71 2.81 4.22
C SER A 43 5.75 2.17 2.83
N ILE A 44 5.72 2.98 1.76
CA ILE A 44 5.85 2.51 0.38
C ILE A 44 7.24 1.92 0.14
N ASN A 45 8.31 2.59 0.55
CA ASN A 45 9.67 2.08 0.43
C ASN A 45 9.85 0.75 1.18
N TRP A 46 9.24 0.62 2.36
CA TRP A 46 9.20 -0.64 3.09
C TRP A 46 8.51 -1.75 2.28
N LEU A 47 7.33 -1.46 1.71
CA LEU A 47 6.58 -2.42 0.89
C LEU A 47 7.37 -2.86 -0.35
N LEU A 48 7.95 -1.90 -1.08
CA LEU A 48 8.75 -2.18 -2.28
C LEU A 48 10.00 -3.01 -1.95
N ASN A 49 10.67 -2.70 -0.84
CA ASN A 49 11.83 -3.48 -0.37
C ASN A 49 11.41 -4.89 0.10
N ARG A 50 10.22 -5.04 0.69
CA ARG A 50 9.65 -6.35 1.04
C ARG A 50 9.36 -7.17 -0.22
N ALA A 51 8.78 -6.55 -1.26
CA ALA A 51 8.54 -7.18 -2.55
C ALA A 51 9.85 -7.65 -3.22
N LYS A 52 10.88 -6.79 -3.26
CA LYS A 52 12.23 -7.16 -3.76
C LYS A 52 12.80 -8.39 -3.04
N ARG A 53 12.71 -8.43 -1.71
CA ARG A 53 13.22 -9.55 -0.90
C ARG A 53 12.45 -10.84 -1.17
N TYR A 54 11.14 -10.74 -1.32
CA TYR A 54 10.29 -11.89 -1.61
C TYR A 54 10.59 -12.49 -2.99
N ASP A 55 10.77 -11.66 -4.00
CA ASP A 55 11.14 -12.07 -5.36
C ASP A 55 12.53 -12.72 -5.40
N LYS A 56 13.51 -12.14 -4.70
CA LYS A 56 14.85 -12.72 -4.59
C LYS A 56 14.84 -14.13 -3.98
N LYS A 57 14.02 -14.35 -2.94
CA LYS A 57 13.85 -15.68 -2.31
C LYS A 57 13.24 -16.72 -3.25
N ARG A 58 12.43 -16.30 -4.22
CA ARG A 58 11.83 -17.15 -5.26
C ARG A 58 12.70 -17.35 -6.49
N GLY A 59 13.92 -16.81 -6.49
CA GLY A 59 14.82 -16.87 -7.64
C GLY A 59 14.44 -15.92 -8.78
N ASN A 60 13.47 -15.05 -8.59
CA ASN A 60 13.10 -14.05 -9.59
C ASN A 60 14.14 -12.92 -9.64
N LYS A 61 14.59 -12.58 -10.83
CA LYS A 61 15.54 -11.49 -11.08
C LYS A 61 14.84 -10.18 -11.48
N TYR A 62 13.52 -10.19 -11.59
CA TYR A 62 12.77 -9.10 -12.20
C TYR A 62 11.98 -8.33 -11.15
N HIS A 63 12.12 -7.00 -11.18
CA HIS A 63 11.41 -6.07 -10.30
C HIS A 63 10.53 -5.13 -11.12
N THR A 64 9.81 -5.69 -12.10
CA THR A 64 8.97 -4.94 -13.03
C THR A 64 7.54 -5.44 -12.92
N ILE A 65 6.61 -4.49 -12.87
CA ILE A 65 5.18 -4.75 -12.96
C ILE A 65 4.76 -4.45 -14.40
N ASN A 66 4.18 -5.43 -15.05
CA ASN A 66 3.68 -5.31 -16.41
C ASN A 66 2.17 -5.17 -16.38
N ILE A 67 1.66 -4.13 -17.02
CA ILE A 67 0.23 -3.83 -17.13
C ILE A 67 -0.18 -3.94 -18.60
N SER A 68 -1.14 -4.82 -18.89
CA SER A 68 -1.76 -4.91 -20.22
C SER A 68 -2.77 -3.79 -20.39
N PHE A 69 -2.76 -3.09 -21.54
CA PHE A 69 -3.76 -2.07 -21.86
C PHE A 69 -5.06 -2.68 -22.39
N ASN A 70 -5.04 -3.92 -22.88
CA ASN A 70 -6.23 -4.58 -23.37
C ASN A 70 -7.07 -5.15 -22.22
N LYS A 71 -8.39 -4.97 -22.29
CA LYS A 71 -9.31 -5.59 -21.32
C LYS A 71 -9.32 -7.12 -21.50
N PRO A 72 -9.32 -7.90 -20.40
CA PRO A 72 -9.17 -7.47 -19.01
C PRO A 72 -7.76 -6.98 -18.72
N TYR A 73 -7.62 -5.91 -17.93
CA TYR A 73 -6.32 -5.40 -17.50
C TYR A 73 -5.59 -6.45 -16.65
N ILE A 74 -4.50 -6.96 -17.17
CA ILE A 74 -3.72 -7.97 -16.47
C ILE A 74 -2.47 -7.30 -15.89
N VAL A 75 -2.28 -7.45 -14.59
CA VAL A 75 -1.11 -6.98 -13.85
C VAL A 75 -0.26 -8.19 -13.46
N ARG A 76 1.00 -8.23 -13.86
CA ARG A 76 1.93 -9.33 -13.56
C ARG A 76 3.30 -8.81 -13.18
N TRP A 77 3.93 -9.47 -12.21
CA TRP A 77 5.36 -9.36 -11.99
C TRP A 77 6.11 -10.16 -13.05
N GLY A 78 7.24 -9.64 -13.50
CA GLY A 78 8.09 -10.39 -14.41
C GLY A 78 9.07 -9.51 -15.17
N PRO A 79 9.72 -10.08 -16.21
CA PRO A 79 10.57 -9.32 -17.10
C PRO A 79 9.75 -8.25 -17.83
N ALA A 80 10.42 -7.20 -18.28
CA ALA A 80 9.78 -6.22 -19.14
C ALA A 80 9.33 -6.92 -20.44
N TYR A 81 8.05 -6.76 -20.76
CA TYR A 81 7.49 -7.26 -22.02
C TYR A 81 7.49 -6.14 -23.06
N GLY A 82 7.53 -6.53 -24.35
CA GLY A 82 7.51 -5.62 -25.50
C GLY A 82 6.16 -4.93 -25.71
N GLU A 83 5.81 -4.66 -26.95
CA GLU A 83 4.67 -3.85 -27.36
C GLU A 83 3.32 -4.23 -26.71
N GLY A 84 2.46 -3.22 -26.50
CA GLY A 84 1.13 -3.39 -25.93
C GLY A 84 1.05 -3.52 -24.41
N LYS A 85 2.17 -3.33 -23.69
CA LYS A 85 2.22 -3.36 -22.22
C LYS A 85 3.02 -2.19 -21.67
N THR A 86 2.57 -1.66 -20.54
CA THR A 86 3.39 -0.72 -19.75
C THR A 86 4.20 -1.48 -18.72
N ASN A 87 5.48 -1.17 -18.64
CA ASN A 87 6.41 -1.76 -17.70
C ASN A 87 6.73 -0.73 -16.61
N LEU A 88 6.29 -1.01 -15.38
CA LEU A 88 6.57 -0.17 -14.22
C LEU A 88 7.68 -0.82 -13.40
N ASN A 89 8.87 -0.24 -13.42
CA ASN A 89 9.90 -0.61 -12.45
C ASN A 89 9.66 0.09 -11.10
N LEU A 90 10.32 -0.39 -10.05
CA LEU A 90 10.09 0.12 -8.70
C LEU A 90 10.47 1.60 -8.54
N LYS A 91 11.48 2.06 -9.28
CA LYS A 91 11.88 3.47 -9.28
C LYS A 91 10.79 4.37 -9.86
N LEU A 92 10.21 3.94 -11.00
CA LEU A 92 9.10 4.65 -11.63
C LEU A 92 7.87 4.72 -10.72
N ILE A 93 7.58 3.65 -9.97
CA ILE A 93 6.50 3.65 -8.96
C ILE A 93 6.76 4.71 -7.88
N GLU A 94 7.98 4.80 -7.36
CA GLU A 94 8.37 5.83 -6.38
C GLU A 94 8.23 7.25 -6.95
N GLU A 95 8.60 7.44 -8.22
CA GLU A 95 8.47 8.72 -8.92
C GLU A 95 7.00 9.12 -9.11
N ILE A 96 6.14 8.18 -9.55
CA ILE A 96 4.70 8.39 -9.70
C ILE A 96 4.07 8.81 -8.37
N ILE A 97 4.36 8.10 -7.29
CA ILE A 97 3.84 8.41 -5.96
C ILE A 97 4.35 9.76 -5.46
N THR A 98 5.61 10.06 -5.70
CA THR A 98 6.19 11.36 -5.33
C THR A 98 5.54 12.49 -6.11
N TYR A 99 5.24 12.28 -7.39
CA TYR A 99 4.52 13.22 -8.22
C TYR A 99 3.10 13.44 -7.70
N ASP A 100 2.35 12.36 -7.45
CA ASP A 100 0.98 12.42 -6.93
C ASP A 100 0.91 13.23 -5.63
N LEU A 101 1.76 12.91 -4.63
CA LEU A 101 1.81 13.64 -3.36
C LEU A 101 2.22 15.12 -3.49
N LYS A 102 3.00 15.47 -4.51
CA LYS A 102 3.42 16.86 -4.76
C LYS A 102 2.36 17.68 -5.48
N HIS A 103 1.46 17.04 -6.22
CA HIS A 103 0.49 17.69 -7.10
C HIS A 103 -0.94 17.52 -6.63
N THR A 104 -1.13 17.35 -5.33
CA THR A 104 -2.44 17.28 -4.72
C THR A 104 -2.97 18.67 -4.43
N TYR A 105 -4.10 19.01 -5.01
CA TYR A 105 -4.77 20.30 -4.86
C TYR A 105 -6.22 20.09 -4.42
N THR A 106 -6.74 21.06 -3.66
CA THR A 106 -8.15 21.13 -3.26
C THR A 106 -8.72 22.51 -3.56
N THR A 107 -10.01 22.59 -3.75
CA THR A 107 -10.71 23.86 -4.00
C THR A 107 -11.57 24.19 -2.79
N LEU A 108 -11.41 25.39 -2.28
CA LEU A 108 -12.23 25.90 -1.18
C LEU A 108 -12.57 27.37 -1.44
N GLY A 109 -13.85 27.73 -1.43
CA GLY A 109 -14.30 29.11 -1.68
C GLY A 109 -13.85 29.67 -3.04
N GLY A 110 -13.80 28.84 -4.08
CA GLY A 110 -13.36 29.23 -5.43
C GLY A 110 -11.85 29.42 -5.59
N LYS A 111 -11.07 29.18 -4.53
CA LYS A 111 -9.60 29.26 -4.57
C LYS A 111 -9.00 27.87 -4.57
N ILE A 112 -7.85 27.72 -5.25
CA ILE A 112 -7.10 26.47 -5.32
C ILE A 112 -6.01 26.49 -4.24
N TYR A 113 -5.98 25.45 -3.42
CA TYR A 113 -4.99 25.24 -2.37
C TYR A 113 -4.20 23.98 -2.65
N LYS A 114 -2.90 24.05 -2.42
CA LYS A 114 -2.04 22.88 -2.47
C LYS A 114 -2.09 22.15 -1.12
N GLN A 115 -2.37 20.87 -1.15
CA GLN A 115 -2.31 20.03 0.05
C GLN A 115 -0.85 19.68 0.35
N ILE A 116 -0.36 20.09 1.51
CA ILE A 116 1.03 19.87 1.94
C ILE A 116 1.15 18.69 2.92
N ASN A 117 0.04 18.22 3.45
CA ASN A 117 -0.04 17.09 4.37
C ASN A 117 -1.35 16.31 4.16
N GLY A 118 -1.37 15.05 4.57
CA GLY A 118 -2.53 14.20 4.39
C GLY A 118 -2.65 13.65 2.97
N ALA A 119 -3.63 12.78 2.79
CA ALA A 119 -4.06 12.27 1.48
C ALA A 119 -5.45 12.82 1.17
N PRO A 120 -5.73 13.25 -0.08
CA PRO A 120 -7.02 13.84 -0.42
C PRO A 120 -8.13 12.80 -0.29
N MET A 121 -9.23 13.13 0.38
CA MET A 121 -10.41 12.28 0.36
C MET A 121 -10.93 12.17 -1.08
N GLY A 122 -11.11 10.93 -1.55
CA GLY A 122 -11.52 10.64 -2.93
C GLY A 122 -10.38 10.62 -3.96
N GLY A 123 -9.13 10.83 -3.55
CA GLY A 123 -7.97 10.62 -4.43
C GLY A 123 -7.80 9.14 -4.81
N LEU A 124 -7.36 8.89 -6.05
CA LEU A 124 -7.22 7.53 -6.60
C LEU A 124 -6.29 6.63 -5.76
N LEU A 125 -5.25 7.19 -5.16
CA LEU A 125 -4.26 6.46 -4.38
C LEU A 125 -4.45 6.59 -2.86
N SER A 126 -5.36 7.42 -2.40
CA SER A 126 -5.49 7.77 -0.97
C SER A 126 -5.80 6.55 -0.09
N THR A 127 -6.72 5.69 -0.52
CA THR A 127 -7.03 4.44 0.19
C THR A 127 -5.83 3.50 0.22
N ASN A 128 -5.05 3.44 -0.87
CA ASN A 128 -3.85 2.62 -0.92
C ASN A 128 -2.77 3.15 0.03
N TYR A 129 -2.59 4.47 0.11
CA TYR A 129 -1.67 5.09 1.07
C TYR A 129 -2.04 4.75 2.51
N ALA A 130 -3.32 4.88 2.86
CA ALA A 130 -3.83 4.53 4.16
C ALA A 130 -3.56 3.06 4.51
N ASN A 131 -3.95 2.14 3.63
CA ASN A 131 -3.75 0.71 3.83
C ASN A 131 -2.27 0.31 3.98
N ILE A 132 -1.38 0.91 3.17
CA ILE A 132 0.05 0.63 3.23
C ILE A 132 0.66 1.17 4.53
N CYS A 133 0.21 2.34 5.01
CA CYS A 133 0.66 2.89 6.28
C CYS A 133 0.22 2.03 7.46
N CYS A 134 -1.03 1.57 7.48
CA CYS A 134 -1.52 0.63 8.50
C CYS A 134 -0.72 -0.68 8.48
N ALA A 135 -0.52 -1.28 7.31
CA ALA A 135 0.27 -2.51 7.20
C ALA A 135 1.74 -2.33 7.63
N TYR A 136 2.30 -1.14 7.40
CA TYR A 136 3.64 -0.79 7.89
C TYR A 136 3.68 -0.73 9.41
N ASP A 137 2.70 -0.05 10.04
CA ASP A 137 2.61 0.07 11.48
C ASP A 137 2.39 -1.30 12.14
N GLU A 138 1.43 -2.10 11.65
CA GLU A 138 1.16 -3.47 12.13
C GLU A 138 2.40 -4.39 12.04
N ASN A 139 3.28 -4.18 11.06
CA ASN A 139 4.49 -4.98 10.92
C ASN A 139 5.63 -4.50 11.83
N THR A 140 5.53 -3.29 12.41
CA THR A 140 6.54 -2.70 13.30
C THR A 140 6.19 -2.85 14.77
N PHE A 141 4.97 -3.28 15.08
CA PHE A 141 4.55 -3.77 16.39
C PHE A 141 5.00 -5.22 16.58
#